data_ced774e18c02769f58d0bc6cdb0462d3
#
_entry.id   ced774e18c02769f58d0bc6cdb0462d3
#
_cell.length_a   1.000
_cell.length_b   1.000
_cell.length_c   1.000
_cell.angle_alpha   90.00
_cell.angle_beta   90.00
_cell.angle_gamma   90.00
#
_symmetry.space_group_name_H-M   'P 1'
#
loop_
_entity.id
_entity.type
_entity.pdbx_description
1 polymer ?
#
loop_
_entity_poly.entity_id
_entity_poly.type
_entity_poly.pdbx_seq_one_letter_code
_entity_poly.pdbx_strand_id
1 'polypeptide(L)'
;LMGLAAVFVLLLVLVGRRKGADACLSILFTLAFILRVLLPALYRGASPVGMGLVTVLLSTSVTLLLIHGASVQCLLSICATMIGELIACGLFAVFSQMLHLTGFQTDSAEGLLLIAQNTGLNIRMLLFAGMMIASLGAVMDVAVSVLSAVREIALAAGQAKRKMLFVSAMRLGQDMIGTMSNTLIFAFAGSALITMLVFCSYGVQFHQILSSDYLAVELAQGVCSTAAVILTVPVSAMIG
;
A
#
# COMPACT_ATOMS: atom_id res chain seq x y z
N LEU A 1 19.23 -16.27 3.15
CA LEU A 1 18.50 -15.01 3.29
C LEU A 1 19.43 -13.80 3.24
N MET A 2 20.51 -13.77 4.07
CA MET A 2 21.47 -12.64 4.11
C MET A 2 22.14 -12.39 2.75
N GLY A 3 22.53 -13.45 2.02
CA GLY A 3 23.13 -13.31 0.67
C GLY A 3 22.18 -12.68 -0.34
N LEU A 4 20.89 -13.08 -0.33
CA LEU A 4 19.86 -12.51 -1.21
C LEU A 4 19.61 -11.04 -0.89
N ALA A 5 19.52 -10.69 0.38
CA ALA A 5 19.38 -9.29 0.83
C ALA A 5 20.59 -8.44 0.41
N ALA A 6 21.80 -8.99 0.54
CA ALA A 6 23.02 -8.28 0.13
C ALA A 6 23.05 -8.04 -1.40
N VAL A 7 22.67 -9.04 -2.22
CA VAL A 7 22.55 -8.87 -3.68
C VAL A 7 21.50 -7.83 -4.04
N PHE A 8 20.34 -7.84 -3.38
CA PHE A 8 19.29 -6.85 -3.62
C PHE A 8 19.78 -5.42 -3.31
N VAL A 9 20.40 -5.21 -2.14
CA VAL A 9 20.97 -3.91 -1.75
C VAL A 9 22.06 -3.49 -2.74
N LEU A 10 22.94 -4.41 -3.14
CA LEU A 10 23.99 -4.12 -4.12
C LEU A 10 23.41 -3.66 -5.45
N LEU A 11 22.40 -4.35 -5.99
CA LEU A 11 21.72 -3.97 -7.23
C LEU A 11 21.06 -2.59 -7.11
N LEU A 12 20.35 -2.33 -6.01
CA LEU A 12 19.71 -1.05 -5.74
C LEU A 12 20.71 0.10 -5.73
N VAL A 13 21.86 -0.08 -5.07
CA VAL A 13 22.90 0.96 -4.98
C VAL A 13 23.67 1.11 -6.29
N LEU A 14 24.00 0.03 -6.99
CA LEU A 14 24.71 0.07 -8.25
C LEU A 14 23.91 0.80 -9.35
N VAL A 15 22.63 0.46 -9.49
CA VAL A 15 21.77 1.03 -10.53
C VAL A 15 21.22 2.39 -10.10
N GLY A 16 20.71 2.49 -8.88
CA GLY A 16 20.03 3.69 -8.35
C GLY A 16 20.99 4.75 -7.81
N ARG A 17 22.29 4.43 -7.67
CA ARG A 17 23.31 5.32 -7.08
C ARG A 17 22.84 5.91 -5.75
N ARG A 18 22.90 7.25 -5.58
CA ARG A 18 22.46 7.93 -4.35
C ARG A 18 20.98 7.67 -4.05
N LYS A 19 20.09 7.78 -5.05
CA LYS A 19 18.65 7.51 -4.87
C LYS A 19 18.37 6.05 -4.48
N GLY A 20 19.16 5.11 -4.99
CA GLY A 20 19.07 3.71 -4.62
C GLY A 20 19.51 3.45 -3.16
N ALA A 21 20.53 4.15 -2.68
CA ALA A 21 20.95 4.08 -1.28
C ALA A 21 19.88 4.68 -0.34
N ASP A 22 19.30 5.82 -0.71
CA ASP A 22 18.21 6.46 0.03
C ASP A 22 16.95 5.57 0.09
N ALA A 23 16.61 4.91 -1.04
CA ALA A 23 15.52 3.94 -1.09
C ALA A 23 15.81 2.71 -0.20
N CYS A 24 17.02 2.19 -0.21
CA CYS A 24 17.43 1.10 0.68
C CYS A 24 17.28 1.48 2.15
N LEU A 25 17.73 2.68 2.52
CA LEU A 25 17.63 3.20 3.88
C LEU A 25 16.17 3.36 4.32
N SER A 26 15.28 3.83 3.43
CA SER A 26 13.86 3.98 3.71
C SER A 26 13.16 2.62 3.90
N ILE A 27 13.50 1.61 3.09
CA ILE A 27 12.98 0.25 3.23
C ILE A 27 13.41 -0.35 4.57
N LEU A 28 14.70 -0.21 4.93
CA LEU A 28 15.21 -0.70 6.21
C LEU A 28 14.55 0.00 7.39
N PHE A 29 14.34 1.33 7.29
CA PHE A 29 13.60 2.08 8.31
C PHE A 29 12.17 1.57 8.47
N THR A 30 11.44 1.42 7.37
CA THR A 30 10.05 0.94 7.39
C THR A 30 9.96 -0.47 7.99
N LEU A 31 10.85 -1.37 7.57
CA LEU A 31 10.88 -2.73 8.10
C LEU A 31 11.23 -2.75 9.59
N ALA A 32 12.24 -1.97 10.01
CA ALA A 32 12.61 -1.85 11.42
C ALA A 32 11.46 -1.25 12.25
N PHE A 33 10.75 -0.25 11.71
CA PHE A 33 9.60 0.36 12.37
C PHE A 33 8.46 -0.65 12.54
N ILE A 34 8.14 -1.42 11.52
CA ILE A 34 7.12 -2.48 11.59
C ILE A 34 7.51 -3.51 12.68
N LEU A 35 8.75 -4.01 12.65
CA LEU A 35 9.19 -5.06 13.56
C LEU A 35 9.35 -4.58 15.02
N ARG A 36 9.83 -3.35 15.23
CA ARG A 36 10.18 -2.85 16.59
C ARG A 36 9.11 -1.97 17.22
N VAL A 37 8.24 -1.36 16.43
CA VAL A 37 7.23 -0.43 16.93
C VAL A 37 5.83 -0.97 16.68
N LEU A 38 5.49 -1.25 15.43
CA LEU A 38 4.14 -1.66 15.06
C LEU A 38 3.75 -2.99 15.72
N LEU A 39 4.53 -4.05 15.53
CA LEU A 39 4.22 -5.37 16.07
C LEU A 39 4.15 -5.38 17.61
N PRO A 40 5.12 -4.82 18.36
CA PRO A 40 5.01 -4.76 19.82
C PRO A 40 3.86 -3.89 20.32
N ALA A 41 3.52 -2.81 19.61
CA ALA A 41 2.38 -1.96 19.96
C ALA A 41 1.04 -2.71 19.77
N LEU A 42 0.89 -3.43 18.67
CA LEU A 42 -0.28 -4.29 18.42
C LEU A 42 -0.41 -5.40 19.46
N TYR A 43 0.71 -6.03 19.82
CA TYR A 43 0.74 -7.06 20.85
C TYR A 43 0.34 -6.53 22.25
N ARG A 44 0.56 -5.23 22.51
CA ARG A 44 0.14 -4.55 23.75
C ARG A 44 -1.30 -4.04 23.71
N GLY A 45 -2.07 -4.35 22.64
CA GLY A 45 -3.47 -3.97 22.51
C GLY A 45 -3.71 -2.58 21.92
N ALA A 46 -2.70 -1.97 21.28
CA ALA A 46 -2.89 -0.72 20.55
C ALA A 46 -3.85 -0.91 19.36
N SER A 47 -4.60 0.14 18.98
CA SER A 47 -5.54 0.08 17.87
C SER A 47 -4.80 -0.17 16.53
N PRO A 48 -5.10 -1.26 15.79
CA PRO A 48 -4.38 -1.60 14.56
C PRO A 48 -4.48 -0.53 13.49
N VAL A 49 -5.66 0.06 13.29
CA VAL A 49 -5.87 1.11 12.30
C VAL A 49 -5.08 2.38 12.64
N GLY A 50 -5.09 2.79 13.92
CA GLY A 50 -4.32 3.95 14.36
C GLY A 50 -2.81 3.75 14.18
N MET A 51 -2.30 2.57 14.57
CA MET A 51 -0.90 2.22 14.37
C MET A 51 -0.55 2.04 12.89
N GLY A 52 -1.46 1.52 12.08
CA GLY A 52 -1.32 1.45 10.62
C GLY A 52 -1.16 2.84 10.00
N LEU A 53 -2.04 3.80 10.35
CA LEU A 53 -1.95 5.20 9.90
C LEU A 53 -0.62 5.87 10.31
N VAL A 54 -0.18 5.66 11.54
CA VAL A 54 1.13 6.18 12.01
C VAL A 54 2.28 5.56 11.20
N THR A 55 2.22 4.26 10.94
CA THR A 55 3.24 3.57 10.13
C THR A 55 3.28 4.12 8.71
N VAL A 56 2.13 4.27 8.07
CA VAL A 56 1.98 4.85 6.73
C VAL A 56 2.54 6.28 6.70
N LEU A 57 2.15 7.13 7.63
CA LEU A 57 2.60 8.52 7.69
C LEU A 57 4.12 8.62 7.86
N LEU A 58 4.69 7.88 8.82
CA LEU A 58 6.13 7.92 9.08
C LEU A 58 6.93 7.30 7.94
N SER A 59 6.50 6.16 7.41
CA SER A 59 7.16 5.51 6.29
C SER A 59 7.17 6.40 5.04
N THR A 60 6.01 6.98 4.68
CA THR A 60 5.89 7.93 3.56
C THR A 60 6.78 9.16 3.78
N SER A 61 6.71 9.76 4.98
CA SER A 61 7.49 10.96 5.29
C SER A 61 8.99 10.71 5.18
N VAL A 62 9.48 9.62 5.78
CA VAL A 62 10.91 9.29 5.74
C VAL A 62 11.35 8.95 4.32
N THR A 63 10.59 8.15 3.59
CA THR A 63 10.90 7.77 2.22
C THR A 63 10.98 8.99 1.31
N LEU A 64 9.97 9.86 1.36
CA LEU A 64 9.92 11.04 0.48
C LEU A 64 10.95 12.10 0.86
N LEU A 65 11.23 12.30 2.15
CA LEU A 65 12.28 13.20 2.61
C LEU A 65 13.68 12.73 2.18
N LEU A 66 13.95 11.43 2.22
CA LEU A 66 15.22 10.87 1.78
C LEU A 66 15.40 10.99 0.27
N ILE A 67 14.37 10.66 -0.53
CA ILE A 67 14.46 10.61 -1.99
C ILE A 67 14.36 11.99 -2.63
N HIS A 68 13.49 12.87 -2.14
CA HIS A 68 13.18 14.17 -2.76
C HIS A 68 13.67 15.37 -1.94
N GLY A 69 14.18 15.14 -0.72
CA GLY A 69 14.58 16.21 0.20
C GLY A 69 13.37 16.97 0.78
N ALA A 70 13.65 17.92 1.65
CA ALA A 70 12.63 18.81 2.23
C ALA A 70 12.18 19.87 1.21
N SER A 71 11.13 19.58 0.46
CA SER A 71 10.57 20.45 -0.57
C SER A 71 9.04 20.54 -0.44
N VAL A 72 8.44 21.59 -0.99
CA VAL A 72 6.97 21.74 -1.04
C VAL A 72 6.35 20.54 -1.77
N GLN A 73 7.00 20.05 -2.83
CA GLN A 73 6.57 18.87 -3.55
C GLN A 73 6.54 17.62 -2.65
N CYS A 74 7.53 17.45 -1.78
CA CYS A 74 7.55 16.35 -0.81
C CYS A 74 6.34 16.42 0.12
N LEU A 75 6.02 17.60 0.65
CA LEU A 75 4.86 17.80 1.52
C LEU A 75 3.54 17.50 0.80
N LEU A 76 3.38 18.00 -0.43
CA LEU A 76 2.19 17.73 -1.25
C LEU A 76 2.04 16.23 -1.56
N SER A 77 3.14 15.53 -1.84
CA SER A 77 3.14 14.09 -2.06
C SER A 77 2.75 13.31 -0.81
N ILE A 78 3.22 13.72 0.37
CA ILE A 78 2.80 13.12 1.65
C ILE A 78 1.29 13.31 1.83
N CYS A 79 0.78 14.52 1.63
CA CYS A 79 -0.66 14.79 1.77
C CYS A 79 -1.49 13.97 0.76
N ALA A 80 -1.08 13.90 -0.50
CA ALA A 80 -1.78 13.13 -1.52
C ALA A 80 -1.79 11.63 -1.20
N THR A 81 -0.66 11.09 -0.75
CA THR A 81 -0.55 9.68 -0.32
C THR A 81 -1.47 9.41 0.88
N MET A 82 -1.46 10.27 1.89
CA MET A 82 -2.33 10.10 3.06
C MET A 82 -3.82 10.13 2.70
N ILE A 83 -4.22 11.01 1.79
CA ILE A 83 -5.62 11.04 1.30
C ILE A 83 -5.93 9.76 0.54
N GLY A 84 -5.04 9.28 -0.32
CA GLY A 84 -5.18 8.00 -1.04
C GLY A 84 -5.37 6.83 -0.10
N GLU A 85 -4.56 6.74 0.95
CA GLU A 85 -4.66 5.69 1.97
C GLU A 85 -5.95 5.78 2.80
N LEU A 86 -6.41 6.97 3.13
CA LEU A 86 -7.70 7.15 3.81
C LEU A 86 -8.87 6.70 2.91
N ILE A 87 -8.80 6.95 1.60
CA ILE A 87 -9.78 6.46 0.64
C ILE A 87 -9.73 4.91 0.58
N ALA A 88 -8.54 4.31 0.52
CA ALA A 88 -8.36 2.85 0.57
C ALA A 88 -9.02 2.25 1.82
N CYS A 89 -8.73 2.82 2.98
CA CYS A 89 -9.28 2.40 4.25
C CYS A 89 -10.82 2.51 4.27
N GLY A 90 -11.37 3.60 3.76
CA GLY A 90 -12.81 3.80 3.65
C GLY A 90 -13.49 2.78 2.74
N LEU A 91 -12.90 2.51 1.57
CA LEU A 91 -13.40 1.49 0.65
C LEU A 91 -13.36 0.09 1.28
N PHE A 92 -12.25 -0.26 1.92
CA PHE A 92 -12.13 -1.55 2.59
C PHE A 92 -13.12 -1.67 3.76
N ALA A 93 -13.40 -0.59 4.49
CA ALA A 93 -14.42 -0.58 5.53
C ALA A 93 -15.80 -0.94 4.97
N VAL A 94 -16.19 -0.35 3.83
CA VAL A 94 -17.45 -0.65 3.15
C VAL A 94 -17.48 -2.12 2.68
N PHE A 95 -16.45 -2.58 1.96
CA PHE A 95 -16.38 -3.97 1.48
C PHE A 95 -16.34 -4.98 2.63
N SER A 96 -15.60 -4.70 3.68
CA SER A 96 -15.52 -5.55 4.87
C SER A 96 -16.86 -5.68 5.58
N GLN A 97 -17.71 -4.66 5.54
CA GLN A 97 -19.08 -4.75 6.07
C GLN A 97 -19.99 -5.56 5.15
N MET A 98 -19.91 -5.34 3.83
CA MET A 98 -20.71 -6.06 2.85
C MET A 98 -20.42 -7.56 2.82
N LEU A 99 -19.14 -7.92 2.92
CA LEU A 99 -18.67 -9.31 2.90
C LEU A 99 -18.67 -9.98 4.30
N HIS A 100 -19.10 -9.26 5.35
CA HIS A 100 -19.10 -9.74 6.75
C HIS A 100 -17.74 -10.33 7.18
N LEU A 101 -16.63 -9.71 6.74
CA LEU A 101 -15.29 -10.20 7.04
C LEU A 101 -15.03 -10.12 8.55
N THR A 102 -14.77 -11.26 9.18
CA THR A 102 -14.48 -11.34 10.62
C THR A 102 -12.99 -11.21 10.95
N GLY A 103 -12.13 -11.46 9.97
CA GLY A 103 -10.67 -11.44 10.10
C GLY A 103 -10.07 -12.80 10.48
N PHE A 104 -10.89 -13.81 10.81
CA PHE A 104 -10.44 -15.18 11.10
C PHE A 104 -10.29 -16.06 9.86
N GLN A 105 -10.37 -15.47 8.69
CA GLN A 105 -10.37 -16.14 7.37
C GLN A 105 -8.97 -16.28 6.78
N THR A 106 -7.92 -16.11 7.59
CA THR A 106 -6.52 -16.23 7.15
C THR A 106 -5.94 -17.58 7.56
N ASP A 107 -4.89 -18.01 6.87
CA ASP A 107 -4.18 -19.27 7.16
C ASP A 107 -3.64 -19.35 8.62
N SER A 108 -3.47 -18.21 9.27
CA SER A 108 -2.99 -18.07 10.66
C SER A 108 -4.12 -17.88 11.66
N ALA A 109 -5.36 -18.22 11.32
CA ALA A 109 -6.54 -17.93 12.15
C ALA A 109 -6.42 -18.46 13.59
N GLU A 110 -5.91 -19.69 13.79
CA GLU A 110 -5.73 -20.26 15.12
C GLU A 110 -4.75 -19.46 15.99
N GLY A 111 -3.61 -19.08 15.42
CA GLY A 111 -2.61 -18.25 16.11
C GLY A 111 -3.14 -16.85 16.42
N LEU A 112 -3.90 -16.25 15.49
CA LEU A 112 -4.52 -14.94 15.68
C LEU A 112 -5.62 -14.99 16.76
N LEU A 113 -6.34 -16.09 16.87
CA LEU A 113 -7.39 -16.29 17.89
C LEU A 113 -6.79 -16.31 19.29
N LEU A 114 -5.67 -17.00 19.48
CA LEU A 114 -4.92 -17.01 20.74
C LEU A 114 -4.40 -15.62 21.10
N ILE A 115 -3.87 -14.88 20.14
CA ILE A 115 -3.38 -13.50 20.34
C ILE A 115 -4.57 -12.60 20.70
N ALA A 116 -5.69 -12.68 19.98
CA ALA A 116 -6.88 -11.88 20.24
C ALA A 116 -7.46 -12.12 21.64
N GLN A 117 -7.51 -13.37 22.08
CA GLN A 117 -7.97 -13.72 23.43
C GLN A 117 -7.07 -13.14 24.53
N ASN A 118 -5.76 -13.13 24.31
CA ASN A 118 -4.79 -12.66 25.31
C ASN A 118 -4.63 -11.13 25.32
N THR A 119 -4.83 -10.46 24.19
CA THR A 119 -4.54 -9.02 24.02
C THR A 119 -5.77 -8.16 23.79
N GLY A 120 -6.95 -8.77 23.54
CA GLY A 120 -8.16 -8.05 23.13
C GLY A 120 -8.07 -7.45 21.72
N LEU A 121 -7.08 -7.85 20.91
CA LEU A 121 -6.82 -7.32 19.60
C LEU A 121 -7.97 -7.65 18.63
N ASN A 122 -8.49 -6.64 17.96
CA ASN A 122 -9.51 -6.83 16.94
C ASN A 122 -8.86 -7.24 15.62
N ILE A 123 -9.02 -8.51 15.23
CA ILE A 123 -8.38 -9.09 14.04
C ILE A 123 -8.89 -8.43 12.74
N ARG A 124 -10.16 -8.05 12.70
CA ARG A 124 -10.70 -7.31 11.54
C ARG A 124 -9.95 -6.00 11.33
N MET A 125 -9.66 -5.25 12.41
CA MET A 125 -8.87 -4.03 12.31
C MET A 125 -7.41 -4.28 11.92
N LEU A 126 -6.87 -5.47 12.22
CA LEU A 126 -5.55 -5.88 11.77
C LEU A 126 -5.49 -6.05 10.25
N LEU A 127 -6.55 -6.59 9.62
CA LEU A 127 -6.64 -6.66 8.15
C LEU A 127 -6.59 -5.27 7.50
N PHE A 128 -7.24 -4.26 8.13
CA PHE A 128 -7.16 -2.88 7.66
C PHE A 128 -5.73 -2.35 7.68
N ALA A 129 -5.01 -2.55 8.79
CA ALA A 129 -3.63 -2.13 8.91
C ALA A 129 -2.72 -2.83 7.88
N GLY A 130 -2.93 -4.14 7.68
CA GLY A 130 -2.20 -4.93 6.67
C GLY A 130 -2.43 -4.40 5.25
N MET A 131 -3.69 -4.13 4.87
CA MET A 131 -4.06 -3.57 3.58
C MET A 131 -3.42 -2.19 3.35
N MET A 132 -3.46 -1.29 4.35
CA MET A 132 -2.84 0.03 4.25
C MET A 132 -1.33 -0.05 4.00
N ILE A 133 -0.65 -0.98 4.68
CA ILE A 133 0.80 -1.18 4.47
C ILE A 133 1.07 -1.78 3.08
N ALA A 134 0.21 -2.68 2.61
CA ALA A 134 0.37 -3.32 1.31
C ALA A 134 0.11 -2.36 0.13
N SER A 135 -0.86 -1.44 0.25
CA SER A 135 -1.18 -0.44 -0.78
C SER A 135 -0.22 0.74 -0.81
N LEU A 136 0.45 1.03 0.32
CA LEU A 136 1.26 2.23 0.52
C LEU A 136 2.26 2.50 -0.62
N GLY A 137 3.00 1.50 -1.04
CA GLY A 137 4.00 1.65 -2.10
C GLY A 137 3.39 2.17 -3.39
N ALA A 138 2.33 1.53 -3.87
CA ALA A 138 1.67 1.88 -5.12
C ALA A 138 0.96 3.25 -5.07
N VAL A 139 0.30 3.57 -3.97
CA VAL A 139 -0.35 4.87 -3.75
C VAL A 139 0.70 6.00 -3.71
N MET A 140 1.81 5.78 -3.00
CA MET A 140 2.91 6.74 -2.92
C MET A 140 3.56 6.98 -4.28
N ASP A 141 3.84 5.92 -5.05
CA ASP A 141 4.47 6.02 -6.37
C ASP A 141 3.61 6.82 -7.34
N VAL A 142 2.30 6.61 -7.35
CA VAL A 142 1.36 7.37 -8.18
C VAL A 142 1.30 8.83 -7.72
N ALA A 143 1.17 9.10 -6.43
CA ALA A 143 1.11 10.45 -5.90
C ALA A 143 2.36 11.26 -6.28
N VAL A 144 3.56 10.67 -6.09
CA VAL A 144 4.83 11.30 -6.43
C VAL A 144 4.97 11.54 -7.93
N SER A 145 4.64 10.56 -8.75
CA SER A 145 4.80 10.64 -10.20
C SER A 145 3.89 11.71 -10.81
N VAL A 146 2.61 11.73 -10.39
CA VAL A 146 1.65 12.73 -10.87
C VAL A 146 2.07 14.15 -10.45
N LEU A 147 2.46 14.35 -9.18
CA LEU A 147 2.92 15.66 -8.69
C LEU A 147 4.22 16.11 -9.34
N SER A 148 5.15 15.18 -9.61
CA SER A 148 6.40 15.49 -10.35
C SER A 148 6.10 15.95 -11.78
N ALA A 149 5.17 15.28 -12.45
CA ALA A 149 4.75 15.67 -13.79
C ALA A 149 4.07 17.04 -13.83
N VAL A 150 3.16 17.32 -12.88
CA VAL A 150 2.54 18.66 -12.75
C VAL A 150 3.62 19.73 -12.65
N ARG A 151 4.62 19.52 -11.79
CA ARG A 151 5.72 20.47 -11.60
C ARG A 151 6.56 20.64 -12.86
N GLU A 152 6.92 19.57 -13.54
CA GLU A 152 7.72 19.63 -14.77
C GLU A 152 6.96 20.38 -15.88
N ILE A 153 5.66 20.10 -16.06
CA ILE A 153 4.82 20.78 -17.03
C ILE A 153 4.68 22.27 -16.67
N ALA A 154 4.50 22.61 -15.40
CA ALA A 154 4.39 23.99 -14.94
C ALA A 154 5.69 24.77 -15.22
N LEU A 155 6.85 24.17 -14.98
CA LEU A 155 8.16 24.78 -15.28
C LEU A 155 8.40 24.95 -16.78
N ALA A 156 8.00 23.97 -17.60
CA ALA A 156 8.19 24.02 -19.04
C ALA A 156 7.26 25.01 -19.75
N ALA A 157 6.02 25.15 -19.27
CA ALA A 157 5.00 25.99 -19.90
C ALA A 157 4.96 27.44 -19.39
N GLY A 158 5.75 27.81 -18.39
CA GLY A 158 5.90 29.15 -17.83
C GLY A 158 4.62 29.72 -17.22
N GLN A 159 3.60 30.01 -18.00
CA GLN A 159 2.27 30.48 -17.56
C GLN A 159 1.15 29.50 -17.93
N ALA A 160 1.31 28.23 -17.58
CA ALA A 160 0.28 27.24 -17.85
C ALA A 160 -1.00 27.50 -17.04
N LYS A 161 -2.16 27.44 -17.71
CA LYS A 161 -3.46 27.53 -17.03
C LYS A 161 -3.65 26.26 -16.18
N ARG A 162 -4.16 26.40 -14.95
CA ARG A 162 -4.46 25.26 -14.04
C ARG A 162 -5.20 24.10 -14.71
N LYS A 163 -6.17 24.43 -15.60
CA LYS A 163 -6.91 23.41 -16.36
C LYS A 163 -6.01 22.56 -17.26
N MET A 164 -4.99 23.16 -17.87
CA MET A 164 -4.02 22.45 -18.74
C MET A 164 -3.14 21.52 -17.90
N LEU A 165 -2.67 22.00 -16.74
CA LEU A 165 -1.87 21.17 -15.80
C LEU A 165 -2.67 19.97 -15.33
N PHE A 166 -3.89 20.18 -14.87
CA PHE A 166 -4.78 19.11 -14.43
C PHE A 166 -5.03 18.07 -15.52
N VAL A 167 -5.38 18.49 -16.74
CA VAL A 167 -5.63 17.56 -17.86
C VAL A 167 -4.39 16.76 -18.21
N SER A 168 -3.22 17.39 -18.21
CA SER A 168 -1.95 16.71 -18.52
C SER A 168 -1.56 15.72 -17.41
N ALA A 169 -1.74 16.10 -16.15
CA ALA A 169 -1.54 15.22 -14.99
C ALA A 169 -2.48 14.01 -15.02
N MET A 170 -3.76 14.24 -15.36
CA MET A 170 -4.74 13.15 -15.50
C MET A 170 -4.39 12.19 -16.63
N ARG A 171 -3.87 12.65 -17.77
CA ARG A 171 -3.42 11.77 -18.85
C ARG A 171 -2.27 10.87 -18.42
N LEU A 172 -1.25 11.44 -17.77
CA LEU A 172 -0.14 10.66 -17.23
C LEU A 172 -0.64 9.64 -16.18
N GLY A 173 -1.51 10.09 -15.28
CA GLY A 173 -2.09 9.20 -14.28
C GLY A 173 -2.91 8.06 -14.88
N GLN A 174 -3.64 8.29 -15.99
CA GLN A 174 -4.36 7.25 -16.71
C GLN A 174 -3.42 6.16 -17.26
N ASP A 175 -2.26 6.53 -17.79
CA ASP A 175 -1.25 5.57 -18.26
C ASP A 175 -0.70 4.73 -17.10
N MET A 176 -0.53 5.33 -15.92
CA MET A 176 -0.05 4.64 -14.72
C MET A 176 -1.09 3.72 -14.09
N ILE A 177 -2.39 4.08 -14.13
CA ILE A 177 -3.46 3.29 -13.55
C ILE A 177 -3.43 1.85 -14.08
N GLY A 178 -3.28 1.66 -15.40
CA GLY A 178 -3.28 0.32 -16.00
C GLY A 178 -2.14 -0.56 -15.49
N THR A 179 -0.93 -0.03 -15.44
CA THR A 179 0.27 -0.77 -15.01
C THR A 179 0.25 -1.07 -13.51
N MET A 180 -0.09 -0.08 -12.68
CA MET A 180 -0.12 -0.24 -11.23
C MET A 180 -1.25 -1.15 -10.77
N SER A 181 -2.44 -1.05 -11.40
CA SER A 181 -3.56 -1.94 -11.11
C SER A 181 -3.22 -3.40 -11.39
N ASN A 182 -2.62 -3.68 -12.57
CA ASN A 182 -2.18 -5.03 -12.90
C ASN A 182 -1.13 -5.56 -11.92
N THR A 183 -0.16 -4.73 -11.54
CA THR A 183 0.89 -5.12 -10.58
C THR A 183 0.30 -5.51 -9.24
N LEU A 184 -0.65 -4.72 -8.71
CA LEU A 184 -1.32 -5.01 -7.44
C LEU A 184 -2.16 -6.28 -7.52
N ILE A 185 -2.99 -6.42 -8.55
CA ILE A 185 -3.84 -7.61 -8.73
C ILE A 185 -2.98 -8.87 -8.83
N PHE A 186 -1.89 -8.84 -9.63
CA PHE A 186 -0.99 -9.99 -9.74
C PHE A 186 -0.22 -10.27 -8.45
N ALA A 187 0.15 -9.25 -7.68
CA ALA A 187 0.78 -9.45 -6.38
C ALA A 187 -0.15 -10.19 -5.41
N PHE A 188 -1.41 -9.75 -5.30
CA PHE A 188 -2.41 -10.43 -4.47
C PHE A 188 -2.79 -11.81 -5.01
N ALA A 189 -2.96 -11.98 -6.33
CA ALA A 189 -3.21 -13.29 -6.91
C ALA A 189 -2.03 -14.25 -6.70
N GLY A 190 -0.79 -13.74 -6.76
CA GLY A 190 0.41 -14.51 -6.51
C GLY A 190 0.53 -14.96 -5.06
N SER A 191 0.16 -14.11 -4.09
CA SER A 191 0.13 -14.49 -2.67
C SER A 191 -0.90 -15.58 -2.39
N ALA A 192 -2.09 -15.50 -3.00
CA ALA A 192 -3.16 -16.47 -2.84
C ALA A 192 -2.92 -17.81 -3.57
N LEU A 193 -1.98 -17.86 -4.52
CA LEU A 193 -1.81 -19.01 -5.43
C LEU A 193 -1.49 -20.31 -4.69
N ILE A 194 -0.65 -20.26 -3.65
CA ILE A 194 -0.27 -21.44 -2.86
C ILE A 194 -1.49 -21.99 -2.12
N THR A 195 -2.25 -21.13 -1.47
CA THR A 195 -3.46 -21.52 -0.73
C THR A 195 -4.53 -22.07 -1.66
N MET A 196 -4.72 -21.47 -2.84
CA MET A 196 -5.62 -22.01 -3.87
C MET A 196 -5.19 -23.41 -4.32
N LEU A 197 -3.89 -23.66 -4.50
CA LEU A 197 -3.38 -24.97 -4.87
C LEU A 197 -3.64 -26.00 -3.77
N VAL A 198 -3.48 -25.63 -2.50
CA VAL A 198 -3.79 -26.49 -1.35
C VAL A 198 -5.28 -26.85 -1.35
N PHE A 199 -6.20 -25.89 -1.56
CA PHE A 199 -7.63 -26.17 -1.69
C PHE A 199 -7.94 -27.14 -2.84
N CYS A 200 -7.31 -26.95 -4.01
CA CYS A 200 -7.44 -27.87 -5.12
C CYS A 200 -6.95 -29.28 -4.75
N SER A 201 -5.86 -29.42 -3.99
CA SER A 201 -5.33 -30.73 -3.55
C SER A 201 -6.25 -31.47 -2.60
N TYR A 202 -7.06 -30.76 -1.81
CA TYR A 202 -8.09 -31.33 -0.97
C TYR A 202 -9.40 -31.66 -1.72
N GLY A 203 -9.42 -31.50 -3.03
CA GLY A 203 -10.61 -31.77 -3.87
C GLY A 203 -11.74 -30.76 -3.68
N VAL A 204 -11.43 -29.58 -3.15
CA VAL A 204 -12.40 -28.48 -3.02
C VAL A 204 -12.84 -28.03 -4.42
N GLN A 205 -14.14 -27.95 -4.66
CA GLN A 205 -14.66 -27.57 -5.97
C GLN A 205 -14.41 -26.09 -6.24
N PHE A 206 -14.17 -25.73 -7.50
CA PHE A 206 -13.80 -24.37 -7.89
C PHE A 206 -14.79 -23.29 -7.39
N HIS A 207 -16.08 -23.57 -7.40
CA HIS A 207 -17.08 -22.63 -6.88
C HIS A 207 -16.98 -22.43 -5.36
N GLN A 208 -16.53 -23.45 -4.60
CA GLN A 208 -16.29 -23.35 -3.16
C GLN A 208 -15.03 -22.53 -2.87
N ILE A 209 -13.99 -22.66 -3.71
CA ILE A 209 -12.78 -21.84 -3.63
C ILE A 209 -13.14 -20.37 -3.87
N LEU A 210 -13.92 -20.06 -4.90
CA LEU A 210 -14.37 -18.70 -5.19
C LEU A 210 -15.25 -18.09 -4.09
N SER A 211 -15.99 -18.95 -3.38
CA SER A 211 -16.83 -18.53 -2.24
C SER A 211 -16.12 -18.63 -0.90
N SER A 212 -14.81 -18.94 -0.91
CA SER A 212 -14.05 -19.01 0.33
C SER A 212 -13.79 -17.62 0.90
N ASP A 213 -13.93 -17.53 2.21
CA ASP A 213 -13.68 -16.29 2.94
C ASP A 213 -12.24 -15.81 2.78
N TYR A 214 -11.28 -16.73 2.63
CA TYR A 214 -9.86 -16.41 2.37
C TYR A 214 -9.72 -15.62 1.06
N LEU A 215 -10.28 -16.14 -0.03
CA LEU A 215 -10.22 -15.48 -1.33
C LEU A 215 -10.97 -14.16 -1.32
N ALA A 216 -12.08 -14.07 -0.57
CA ALA A 216 -12.84 -12.83 -0.41
C ALA A 216 -11.99 -11.72 0.25
N VAL A 217 -11.17 -12.04 1.26
CA VAL A 217 -10.25 -11.10 1.90
C VAL A 217 -9.17 -10.63 0.92
N GLU A 218 -8.51 -11.57 0.24
CA GLU A 218 -7.46 -11.25 -0.74
C GLU A 218 -7.98 -10.39 -1.89
N LEU A 219 -9.13 -10.74 -2.46
CA LEU A 219 -9.77 -9.95 -3.50
C LEU A 219 -10.19 -8.56 -3.01
N ALA A 220 -10.78 -8.47 -1.81
CA ALA A 220 -11.17 -7.20 -1.23
C ALA A 220 -9.95 -6.28 -1.03
N GLN A 221 -8.83 -6.81 -0.53
CA GLN A 221 -7.58 -6.07 -0.38
C GLN A 221 -7.03 -5.61 -1.74
N GLY A 222 -6.98 -6.49 -2.73
CA GLY A 222 -6.50 -6.17 -4.08
C GLY A 222 -7.36 -5.11 -4.77
N VAL A 223 -8.68 -5.25 -4.73
CA VAL A 223 -9.63 -4.29 -5.34
C VAL A 223 -9.60 -2.94 -4.63
N CYS A 224 -9.59 -2.91 -3.29
CA CYS A 224 -9.53 -1.66 -2.53
C CYS A 224 -8.21 -0.92 -2.75
N SER A 225 -7.09 -1.63 -2.74
CA SER A 225 -5.77 -1.05 -3.02
C SER A 225 -5.69 -0.48 -4.44
N THR A 226 -6.22 -1.21 -5.42
CA THR A 226 -6.29 -0.75 -6.81
C THR A 226 -7.19 0.47 -6.95
N ALA A 227 -8.36 0.47 -6.33
CA ALA A 227 -9.27 1.61 -6.34
C ALA A 227 -8.64 2.84 -5.66
N ALA A 228 -7.88 2.66 -4.59
CA ALA A 228 -7.12 3.73 -3.95
C ALA A 228 -6.09 4.36 -4.89
N VAL A 229 -5.33 3.54 -5.63
CA VAL A 229 -4.39 4.01 -6.65
C VAL A 229 -5.10 4.83 -7.72
N ILE A 230 -6.23 4.34 -8.24
CA ILE A 230 -7.03 5.05 -9.25
C ILE A 230 -7.48 6.42 -8.72
N LEU A 231 -8.02 6.47 -7.50
CA LEU A 231 -8.55 7.70 -6.90
C LEU A 231 -7.44 8.65 -6.42
N THR A 232 -6.23 8.17 -6.18
CA THR A 232 -5.07 9.01 -5.86
C THR A 232 -4.65 9.88 -7.04
N VAL A 233 -4.86 9.44 -8.29
CA VAL A 233 -4.53 10.23 -9.49
C VAL A 233 -5.25 11.58 -9.51
N PRO A 234 -6.59 11.67 -9.48
CA PRO A 234 -7.27 12.96 -9.48
C PRO A 234 -6.95 13.78 -8.24
N VAL A 235 -6.78 13.16 -7.07
CA VAL A 235 -6.39 13.87 -5.83
C VAL A 235 -5.04 14.54 -5.99
N SER A 236 -4.03 13.80 -6.48
CA SER A 236 -2.68 14.34 -6.73
C SER A 236 -2.68 15.44 -7.79
N ALA A 237 -3.47 15.26 -8.86
CA ALA A 237 -3.61 16.26 -9.92
C ALA A 237 -4.31 17.55 -9.47
N MET A 238 -5.16 17.48 -8.44
CA MET A 238 -5.83 18.66 -7.86
C MET A 238 -4.95 19.41 -6.85
N ILE A 239 -4.08 18.69 -6.14
CA ILE A 239 -3.19 19.24 -5.10
C ILE A 239 -1.98 19.94 -5.74
N GLY A 240 -1.46 19.43 -6.86
CA GLY A 240 -0.32 19.98 -7.61
C GLY A 240 -0.70 21.17 -8.48
#